data_5a050acbfbd71704e574e34374c9de68
#
_entry.id   5a050acbfbd71704e574e34374c9de68
#
_cell.length_a   1.000
_cell.length_b   1.000
_cell.length_c   1.000
_cell.angle_alpha   90.00
_cell.angle_beta   90.00
_cell.angle_gamma   90.00
#
_symmetry.space_group_name_H-M   'P 1'
#
loop_
_entity.id
_entity.type
_entity.pdbx_description
1 polymer ?
#
loop_
_entity_poly.entity_id
_entity_poly.type
_entity_poly.pdbx_seq_one_letter_code
_entity_poly.pdbx_strand_id
1 'polypeptide(L)'
;MDTNTTRQIICTAIRDTLHAMDTCKDLDMIIATPDKDEVLLSYGDKALRVDIQDIPEEELPRFLIAKINYEQRMTLNDYQHETLRTGKEVGVIESVMGMCEEIGEVVGKINKATFRKHDADVGELIDELGDVLWYLSITAYNAGVPLESVAKLNLAKLKLRYPDGFDIERSKHEEE
;
A
#
# COMPACT_ATOMS: atom_id res chain seq x y z
N MET A 1 25.04 -22.29 7.06
CA MET A 1 25.29 -20.96 6.49
C MET A 1 25.52 -20.06 7.68
N ASP A 2 26.46 -19.15 7.64
CA ASP A 2 26.56 -18.23 8.76
C ASP A 2 25.43 -17.19 8.68
N THR A 3 25.07 -16.62 9.82
CA THR A 3 23.95 -15.67 9.96
C THR A 3 24.10 -14.45 9.06
N ASN A 4 25.33 -13.98 8.84
CA ASN A 4 25.62 -12.82 8.00
C ASN A 4 25.33 -13.11 6.51
N THR A 5 25.69 -14.31 6.03
CA THR A 5 25.39 -14.75 4.67
C THR A 5 23.88 -14.84 4.43
N THR A 6 23.12 -15.38 5.40
CA THR A 6 21.66 -15.48 5.32
C THR A 6 21.01 -14.10 5.27
N ARG A 7 21.43 -13.18 6.15
CA ARG A 7 20.94 -11.79 6.16
C ARG A 7 21.21 -11.06 4.85
N GLN A 8 22.41 -11.24 4.28
CA GLN A 8 22.75 -10.62 2.98
C GLN A 8 21.89 -11.17 1.84
N ILE A 9 21.57 -12.46 1.81
CA ILE A 9 20.67 -13.07 0.82
C ILE A 9 19.27 -12.46 0.94
N ILE A 10 18.76 -12.33 2.18
CA ILE A 10 17.44 -11.70 2.43
C ILE A 10 17.44 -10.25 1.95
N CYS A 11 18.45 -9.46 2.29
CA CYS A 11 18.56 -8.06 1.86
C CYS A 11 18.58 -7.92 0.33
N THR A 12 19.31 -8.80 -0.35
CA THR A 12 19.38 -8.82 -1.81
C THR A 12 18.03 -9.18 -2.43
N ALA A 13 17.35 -10.21 -1.92
CA ALA A 13 16.03 -10.62 -2.41
C ALA A 13 14.98 -9.54 -2.22
N ILE A 14 14.98 -8.83 -1.09
CA ILE A 14 14.08 -7.69 -0.84
C ILE A 14 14.34 -6.58 -1.85
N ARG A 15 15.59 -6.16 -2.03
CA ARG A 15 15.96 -5.13 -3.00
C ARG A 15 15.48 -5.49 -4.41
N ASP A 16 15.77 -6.70 -4.86
CA ASP A 16 15.45 -7.15 -6.21
C ASP A 16 13.93 -7.22 -6.42
N THR A 17 13.17 -7.64 -5.39
CA THR A 17 11.70 -7.63 -5.42
C THR A 17 11.15 -6.21 -5.52
N LEU A 18 11.64 -5.28 -4.70
CA LEU A 18 11.16 -3.89 -4.70
C LEU A 18 11.51 -3.17 -6.01
N HIS A 19 12.67 -3.47 -6.61
CA HIS A 19 13.03 -2.94 -7.92
C HIS A 19 12.14 -3.51 -9.05
N ALA A 20 11.80 -4.81 -8.99
CA ALA A 20 10.93 -5.44 -9.97
C ALA A 20 9.51 -4.87 -9.93
N MET A 21 9.03 -4.48 -8.75
CA MET A 21 7.71 -3.84 -8.55
C MET A 21 7.71 -2.33 -8.85
N ASP A 22 8.86 -1.74 -9.22
CA ASP A 22 9.03 -0.29 -9.47
C ASP A 22 8.57 0.60 -8.28
N THR A 23 8.46 0.01 -7.09
CA THR A 23 7.90 0.68 -5.90
C THR A 23 8.92 1.49 -5.11
N CYS A 24 10.21 1.29 -5.36
CA CYS A 24 11.30 1.94 -4.63
C CYS A 24 12.43 2.34 -5.57
N LYS A 25 12.15 3.25 -6.51
CA LYS A 25 13.14 3.71 -7.52
C LYS A 25 14.40 4.29 -6.90
N ASP A 26 14.25 4.98 -5.76
CA ASP A 26 15.35 5.68 -5.09
C ASP A 26 16.13 4.77 -4.11
N LEU A 27 15.71 3.51 -3.93
CA LEU A 27 16.44 2.55 -3.10
C LEU A 27 17.57 1.92 -3.92
N ASP A 28 18.78 2.45 -3.76
CA ASP A 28 19.95 1.98 -4.50
C ASP A 28 20.48 0.65 -3.95
N MET A 29 20.49 0.50 -2.63
CA MET A 29 21.20 -0.60 -1.99
C MET A 29 20.61 -0.98 -0.62
N ILE A 30 20.59 -2.29 -0.35
CA ILE A 30 20.37 -2.87 0.98
C ILE A 30 21.55 -3.77 1.28
N ILE A 31 22.30 -3.46 2.33
CA ILE A 31 23.49 -4.24 2.73
C ILE A 31 23.39 -4.61 4.21
N ALA A 32 23.50 -5.91 4.52
CA ALA A 32 23.78 -6.36 5.87
C ALA A 32 25.23 -6.01 6.24
N THR A 33 25.43 -5.32 7.35
CA THR A 33 26.76 -4.94 7.81
C THR A 33 27.42 -6.16 8.45
N PRO A 34 28.62 -6.60 7.99
CA PRO A 34 29.32 -7.70 8.60
C PRO A 34 29.60 -7.43 10.08
N ASP A 35 29.46 -8.46 10.91
CA ASP A 35 29.74 -8.42 12.36
C ASP A 35 28.97 -7.38 13.17
N LYS A 36 27.89 -6.82 12.60
CA LYS A 36 26.96 -5.93 13.28
C LYS A 36 25.54 -6.35 13.02
N ASP A 37 24.66 -6.14 14.00
CA ASP A 37 23.23 -6.35 13.85
C ASP A 37 22.56 -5.13 13.23
N GLU A 38 23.10 -4.67 12.09
CA GLU A 38 22.64 -3.50 11.34
C GLU A 38 22.46 -3.82 9.86
N VAL A 39 21.47 -3.18 9.23
CA VAL A 39 21.30 -3.12 7.78
C VAL A 39 21.44 -1.67 7.34
N LEU A 40 22.20 -1.43 6.28
CA LEU A 40 22.31 -0.14 5.62
C LEU A 40 21.35 -0.08 4.44
N LEU A 41 20.45 0.91 4.46
CA LEU A 41 19.57 1.25 3.34
C LEU A 41 20.11 2.52 2.69
N SER A 42 20.32 2.51 1.37
CA SER A 42 20.80 3.68 0.63
C SER A 42 19.74 4.16 -0.36
N TYR A 43 19.45 5.46 -0.34
CA TYR A 43 18.47 6.16 -1.17
C TYR A 43 19.12 7.40 -1.79
N GLY A 44 19.62 7.31 -3.02
CA GLY A 44 20.33 8.41 -3.66
C GLY A 44 21.50 8.89 -2.79
N ASP A 45 21.45 10.12 -2.32
CA ASP A 45 22.45 10.75 -1.46
C ASP A 45 22.26 10.48 0.05
N LYS A 46 21.22 9.75 0.43
CA LYS A 46 20.89 9.42 1.83
C LYS A 46 21.22 7.98 2.15
N ALA A 47 21.66 7.74 3.38
CA ALA A 47 21.85 6.42 3.93
C ALA A 47 21.24 6.31 5.32
N LEU A 48 20.45 5.27 5.56
CA LEU A 48 19.85 4.96 6.85
C LEU A 48 20.43 3.68 7.40
N ARG A 49 20.87 3.70 8.66
CA ARG A 49 21.25 2.50 9.42
C ARG A 49 20.04 2.00 10.20
N VAL A 50 19.76 0.72 10.06
CA VAL A 50 18.64 0.05 10.72
C VAL A 50 19.21 -1.02 11.63
N ASP A 51 18.99 -0.87 12.93
CA ASP A 51 19.32 -1.89 13.94
C ASP A 51 18.34 -3.06 13.80
N ILE A 52 18.88 -4.27 13.75
CA ILE A 52 18.13 -5.52 13.58
C ILE A 52 18.48 -6.55 14.68
N GLN A 53 19.12 -6.13 15.78
CA GLN A 53 19.63 -7.01 16.82
C GLN A 53 18.57 -7.97 17.37
N ASP A 54 17.37 -7.45 17.63
CA ASP A 54 16.27 -8.18 18.24
C ASP A 54 15.25 -8.71 17.21
N ILE A 55 15.56 -8.65 15.91
CA ILE A 55 14.66 -9.07 14.83
C ILE A 55 14.97 -10.52 14.43
N PRO A 56 14.03 -11.47 14.62
CA PRO A 56 14.18 -12.84 14.14
C PRO A 56 14.39 -12.89 12.62
N GLU A 57 15.21 -13.82 12.13
CA GLU A 57 15.52 -13.94 10.70
C GLU A 57 14.26 -14.11 9.83
N GLU A 58 13.27 -14.85 10.31
CA GLU A 58 11.98 -15.07 9.61
C GLU A 58 11.12 -13.80 9.51
N GLU A 59 11.30 -12.84 10.43
CA GLU A 59 10.57 -11.57 10.43
C GLU A 59 11.33 -10.45 9.71
N LEU A 60 12.63 -10.64 9.45
CA LEU A 60 13.50 -9.62 8.87
C LEU A 60 12.99 -9.05 7.53
N PRO A 61 12.48 -9.86 6.57
CA PRO A 61 11.95 -9.32 5.32
C PRO A 61 10.78 -8.36 5.57
N ARG A 62 9.81 -8.76 6.40
CA ARG A 62 8.64 -7.95 6.73
C ARG A 62 9.03 -6.65 7.44
N PHE A 63 9.97 -6.74 8.38
CA PHE A 63 10.48 -5.58 9.13
C PHE A 63 11.18 -4.58 8.20
N LEU A 64 12.08 -5.03 7.32
CA LEU A 64 12.81 -4.16 6.39
C LEU A 64 11.87 -3.51 5.37
N ILE A 65 10.92 -4.26 4.80
CA ILE A 65 9.92 -3.70 3.88
C ILE A 65 9.08 -2.63 4.59
N ALA A 66 8.63 -2.88 5.82
CA ALA A 66 7.88 -1.89 6.60
C ALA A 66 8.73 -0.64 6.89
N LYS A 67 10.03 -0.81 7.17
CA LYS A 67 10.95 0.30 7.41
C LYS A 67 11.22 1.12 6.14
N ILE A 68 11.42 0.47 5.01
CA ILE A 68 11.59 1.12 3.69
C ILE A 68 10.34 1.92 3.34
N ASN A 69 9.16 1.32 3.45
CA ASN A 69 7.90 1.99 3.19
C ASN A 69 7.65 3.18 4.16
N TYR A 70 8.13 3.10 5.39
CA TYR A 70 8.05 4.20 6.35
C TYR A 70 8.92 5.39 5.95
N GLU A 71 10.13 5.16 5.46
CA GLU A 71 11.05 6.23 5.02
C GLU A 71 10.58 6.89 3.70
N GLN A 72 9.91 6.12 2.86
CA GLN A 72 9.32 6.59 1.59
C GLN A 72 7.85 6.99 1.73
N ARG A 73 7.48 7.59 2.85
CA ARG A 73 6.08 7.95 3.12
C ARG A 73 5.46 8.74 1.97
N MET A 74 4.51 8.13 1.32
CA MET A 74 3.53 8.80 0.48
C MET A 74 2.26 8.99 1.30
N THR A 75 1.83 10.24 1.50
CA THR A 75 0.53 10.53 2.10
C THR A 75 -0.57 10.32 1.07
N LEU A 76 -1.82 10.21 1.51
CA LEU A 76 -2.96 10.17 0.57
C LEU A 76 -3.06 11.45 -0.28
N ASN A 77 -2.61 12.58 0.24
CA ASN A 77 -2.58 13.84 -0.53
C ASN A 77 -1.44 13.83 -1.56
N ASP A 78 -0.28 13.24 -1.24
CA ASP A 78 0.80 13.04 -2.22
C ASP A 78 0.32 12.13 -3.36
N TYR A 79 -0.34 11.03 -3.03
CA TYR A 79 -0.96 10.16 -4.02
C TYR A 79 -1.97 10.92 -4.88
N GLN A 80 -2.88 11.68 -4.27
CA GLN A 80 -3.86 12.50 -5.02
C GLN A 80 -3.16 13.49 -5.95
N HIS A 81 -2.07 14.12 -5.51
CA HIS A 81 -1.30 15.02 -6.36
C HIS A 81 -0.71 14.31 -7.57
N GLU A 82 -0.11 13.13 -7.37
CA GLU A 82 0.50 12.34 -8.45
C GLU A 82 -0.54 11.81 -9.45
N THR A 83 -1.76 11.46 -9.00
CA THR A 83 -2.84 11.02 -9.91
C THR A 83 -3.27 12.10 -10.87
N LEU A 84 -3.09 13.39 -10.56
CA LEU A 84 -3.41 14.50 -11.46
C LEU A 84 -2.52 14.55 -12.71
N ARG A 85 -1.37 13.90 -12.70
CA ARG A 85 -0.53 13.78 -13.90
C ARG A 85 -1.27 13.11 -15.06
N THR A 86 -2.16 12.18 -14.74
CA THR A 86 -2.93 11.41 -15.73
C THR A 86 -4.43 11.72 -15.70
N GLY A 87 -4.97 12.20 -14.57
CA GLY A 87 -6.41 12.35 -14.33
C GLY A 87 -6.93 13.79 -14.25
N LYS A 88 -6.09 14.81 -14.48
CA LYS A 88 -6.48 16.22 -14.29
C LYS A 88 -7.68 16.65 -15.13
N GLU A 89 -7.81 16.11 -16.35
CA GLU A 89 -8.87 16.46 -17.29
C GLU A 89 -10.12 15.55 -17.16
N VAL A 90 -10.07 14.53 -16.31
CA VAL A 90 -11.18 13.60 -16.07
C VAL A 90 -12.23 14.28 -15.19
N GLY A 91 -13.46 14.39 -15.72
CA GLY A 91 -14.57 15.02 -15.01
C GLY A 91 -15.15 14.14 -13.89
N VAL A 92 -15.95 14.75 -13.00
CA VAL A 92 -16.53 14.04 -11.85
C VAL A 92 -17.44 12.88 -12.26
N ILE A 93 -18.25 13.05 -13.33
CA ILE A 93 -19.14 11.98 -13.80
C ILE A 93 -18.32 10.81 -14.35
N GLU A 94 -17.33 11.11 -15.17
CA GLU A 94 -16.42 10.12 -15.76
C GLU A 94 -15.66 9.37 -14.67
N SER A 95 -15.13 10.07 -13.66
CA SER A 95 -14.41 9.42 -12.57
C SER A 95 -15.28 8.50 -11.71
N VAL A 96 -16.53 8.87 -11.47
CA VAL A 96 -17.49 8.01 -10.74
C VAL A 96 -17.90 6.80 -11.58
N MET A 97 -18.12 6.95 -12.88
CA MET A 97 -18.47 5.84 -13.77
C MET A 97 -17.30 4.86 -13.91
N GLY A 98 -16.07 5.37 -14.12
CA GLY A 98 -14.88 4.54 -14.17
C GLY A 98 -14.65 3.78 -12.85
N MET A 99 -14.81 4.44 -11.71
CA MET A 99 -14.74 3.75 -10.41
C MET A 99 -15.72 2.58 -10.32
N CYS A 100 -16.95 2.71 -10.83
CA CYS A 100 -17.91 1.61 -10.84
C CYS A 100 -17.46 0.47 -11.78
N GLU A 101 -16.83 0.78 -12.90
CA GLU A 101 -16.25 -0.21 -13.82
C GLU A 101 -15.14 -1.01 -13.12
N GLU A 102 -14.18 -0.35 -12.49
CA GLU A 102 -13.07 -1.01 -11.78
C GLU A 102 -13.55 -1.85 -10.57
N ILE A 103 -14.57 -1.38 -9.84
CA ILE A 103 -15.22 -2.19 -8.81
C ILE A 103 -15.82 -3.46 -9.43
N GLY A 104 -16.38 -3.38 -10.62
CA GLY A 104 -16.86 -4.55 -11.38
C GLY A 104 -15.72 -5.55 -11.70
N GLU A 105 -14.53 -5.06 -12.08
CA GLU A 105 -13.34 -5.88 -12.33
C GLU A 105 -12.90 -6.60 -11.04
N VAL A 106 -12.78 -5.88 -9.91
CA VAL A 106 -12.51 -6.46 -8.58
C VAL A 106 -13.50 -7.59 -8.26
N VAL A 107 -14.81 -7.34 -8.41
CA VAL A 107 -15.86 -8.34 -8.17
C VAL A 107 -15.71 -9.52 -9.12
N GLY A 108 -15.39 -9.28 -10.38
CA GLY A 108 -15.14 -10.30 -11.39
C GLY A 108 -13.99 -11.25 -11.03
N LYS A 109 -12.87 -10.69 -10.57
CA LYS A 109 -11.68 -11.46 -10.10
C LYS A 109 -12.05 -12.34 -8.90
N ILE A 110 -12.68 -11.75 -7.87
CA ILE A 110 -13.10 -12.49 -6.67
C ILE A 110 -14.11 -13.60 -7.04
N ASN A 111 -15.09 -13.30 -7.90
CA ASN A 111 -16.09 -14.28 -8.34
C ASN A 111 -15.45 -15.48 -9.07
N LYS A 112 -14.50 -15.23 -9.97
CA LYS A 112 -13.76 -16.26 -10.69
C LYS A 112 -12.99 -17.18 -9.72
N ALA A 113 -12.27 -16.58 -8.76
CA ALA A 113 -11.51 -17.33 -7.77
C ALA A 113 -12.43 -18.16 -6.85
N THR A 114 -13.51 -17.54 -6.33
CA THR A 114 -14.38 -18.17 -5.33
C THR A 114 -15.29 -19.26 -5.91
N PHE A 115 -15.94 -18.98 -7.03
CA PHE A 115 -17.01 -19.82 -7.55
C PHE A 115 -16.64 -20.61 -8.81
N ARG A 116 -15.61 -20.22 -9.54
CA ARG A 116 -15.20 -20.87 -10.79
C ARG A 116 -13.88 -21.62 -10.68
N LYS A 117 -13.31 -21.68 -9.47
CA LYS A 117 -12.04 -22.40 -9.16
C LYS A 117 -10.86 -21.95 -10.03
N HIS A 118 -10.82 -20.70 -10.44
CA HIS A 118 -9.63 -20.10 -11.01
C HIS A 118 -8.61 -19.87 -9.90
N ASP A 119 -7.33 -19.92 -10.24
CA ASP A 119 -6.29 -19.49 -9.31
C ASP A 119 -6.49 -18.01 -8.98
N ALA A 120 -6.39 -17.68 -7.69
CA ALA A 120 -6.46 -16.30 -7.25
C ALA A 120 -5.14 -15.60 -7.60
N ASP A 121 -5.17 -14.65 -8.52
CA ASP A 121 -4.04 -13.77 -8.78
C ASP A 121 -4.16 -12.51 -7.94
N VAL A 122 -3.33 -12.43 -6.90
CA VAL A 122 -3.28 -11.27 -6.00
C VAL A 122 -2.74 -10.05 -6.71
N GLY A 123 -1.83 -10.21 -7.68
CA GLY A 123 -1.29 -9.12 -8.50
C GLY A 123 -2.40 -8.43 -9.29
N GLU A 124 -3.18 -9.22 -10.05
CA GLU A 124 -4.34 -8.69 -10.78
C GLU A 124 -5.36 -8.00 -9.87
N LEU A 125 -5.59 -8.52 -8.65
CA LEU A 125 -6.48 -7.87 -7.69
C LEU A 125 -5.94 -6.54 -7.19
N ILE A 126 -4.62 -6.44 -6.98
CA ILE A 126 -3.95 -5.19 -6.57
C ILE A 126 -4.06 -4.15 -7.67
N ASP A 127 -3.91 -4.52 -8.94
CA ASP A 127 -4.05 -3.62 -10.06
C ASP A 127 -5.46 -2.98 -10.10
N GLU A 128 -6.53 -3.80 -10.05
CA GLU A 128 -7.91 -3.28 -10.05
C GLU A 128 -8.21 -2.41 -8.80
N LEU A 129 -7.69 -2.79 -7.63
CA LEU A 129 -7.81 -1.94 -6.43
C LEU A 129 -7.06 -0.62 -6.57
N GLY A 130 -5.94 -0.62 -7.29
CA GLY A 130 -5.19 0.58 -7.65
C GLY A 130 -6.02 1.53 -8.51
N ASP A 131 -6.70 0.98 -9.52
CA ASP A 131 -7.57 1.75 -10.42
C ASP A 131 -8.80 2.31 -9.71
N VAL A 132 -9.44 1.55 -8.82
CA VAL A 132 -10.49 2.06 -7.92
C VAL A 132 -9.97 3.24 -7.09
N LEU A 133 -8.78 3.13 -6.51
CA LEU A 133 -8.17 4.18 -5.69
C LEU A 133 -7.83 5.42 -6.55
N TRP A 134 -7.40 5.23 -7.79
CA TRP A 134 -7.12 6.31 -8.73
C TRP A 134 -8.40 7.10 -9.04
N TYR A 135 -9.48 6.44 -9.42
CA TYR A 135 -10.77 7.10 -9.68
C TYR A 135 -11.36 7.77 -8.42
N LEU A 136 -11.21 7.15 -7.24
CA LEU A 136 -11.60 7.76 -5.96
C LEU A 136 -10.83 9.06 -5.71
N SER A 137 -9.54 9.06 -5.98
CA SER A 137 -8.66 10.23 -5.85
C SER A 137 -9.10 11.38 -6.76
N ILE A 138 -9.37 11.08 -8.03
CA ILE A 138 -9.86 12.07 -9.00
C ILE A 138 -11.25 12.59 -8.63
N THR A 139 -12.15 11.73 -8.16
CA THR A 139 -13.48 12.13 -7.68
C THR A 139 -13.37 13.11 -6.51
N ALA A 140 -12.51 12.81 -5.52
CA ALA A 140 -12.27 13.69 -4.39
C ALA A 140 -11.67 15.03 -4.83
N TYR A 141 -10.72 15.03 -5.76
CA TYR A 141 -10.14 16.24 -6.35
C TYR A 141 -11.22 17.11 -7.03
N ASN A 142 -12.07 16.53 -7.87
CA ASN A 142 -13.18 17.23 -8.54
C ASN A 142 -14.19 17.83 -7.56
N ALA A 143 -14.37 17.19 -6.41
CA ALA A 143 -15.18 17.71 -5.31
C ALA A 143 -14.48 18.80 -4.48
N GLY A 144 -13.21 19.13 -4.77
CA GLY A 144 -12.39 20.08 -4.02
C GLY A 144 -11.98 19.58 -2.63
N VAL A 145 -11.93 18.27 -2.43
CA VAL A 145 -11.64 17.64 -1.13
C VAL A 145 -10.30 16.90 -1.16
N PRO A 146 -9.37 17.20 -0.23
CA PRO A 146 -8.16 16.39 -0.07
C PRO A 146 -8.50 14.93 0.28
N LEU A 147 -7.87 13.96 -0.39
CA LEU A 147 -8.15 12.54 -0.20
C LEU A 147 -7.89 12.09 1.25
N GLU A 148 -6.88 12.67 1.90
CA GLU A 148 -6.61 12.43 3.31
C GLU A 148 -7.75 12.91 4.23
N SER A 149 -8.46 13.97 3.85
CA SER A 149 -9.64 14.45 4.58
C SER A 149 -10.80 13.47 4.47
N VAL A 150 -11.01 12.87 3.29
CA VAL A 150 -12.00 11.79 3.10
C VAL A 150 -11.72 10.64 4.06
N ALA A 151 -10.47 10.18 4.11
CA ALA A 151 -10.07 9.09 5.00
C ALA A 151 -10.24 9.46 6.48
N LYS A 152 -9.79 10.65 6.90
CA LYS A 152 -9.91 11.12 8.30
C LYS A 152 -11.37 11.24 8.75
N LEU A 153 -12.24 11.81 7.92
CA LEU A 153 -13.67 11.95 8.22
C LEU A 153 -14.35 10.59 8.31
N ASN A 154 -14.02 9.67 7.41
CA ASN A 154 -14.55 8.31 7.49
C ASN A 154 -14.10 7.59 8.78
N LEU A 155 -12.83 7.69 9.16
CA LEU A 155 -12.33 7.13 10.41
C LEU A 155 -13.00 7.75 11.64
N ALA A 156 -13.23 9.07 11.65
CA ALA A 156 -13.96 9.76 12.72
C ALA A 156 -15.39 9.23 12.84
N LYS A 157 -16.11 9.11 11.71
CA LYS A 157 -17.45 8.52 11.66
C LYS A 157 -17.46 7.09 12.20
N LEU A 158 -16.52 6.24 11.77
CA LEU A 158 -16.42 4.84 12.24
C LEU A 158 -16.14 4.74 13.73
N LYS A 159 -15.29 5.61 14.29
CA LYS A 159 -15.02 5.66 15.75
C LYS A 159 -16.26 6.07 16.56
N LEU A 160 -17.07 6.99 16.04
CA LEU A 160 -18.33 7.37 16.69
C LEU A 160 -19.35 6.23 16.64
N ARG A 161 -19.43 5.54 15.49
CA ARG A 161 -20.38 4.45 15.26
C ARG A 161 -19.99 3.18 16.03
N TYR A 162 -18.71 2.84 16.03
CA TYR A 162 -18.16 1.61 16.60
C TYR A 162 -16.98 1.91 17.54
N PRO A 163 -17.19 2.52 18.72
CA PRO A 163 -16.12 2.94 19.64
C PRO A 163 -15.26 1.77 20.14
N ASP A 164 -15.87 0.60 20.29
CA ASP A 164 -15.23 -0.62 20.79
C ASP A 164 -14.97 -1.68 19.69
N GLY A 165 -15.05 -1.28 18.41
CA GLY A 165 -15.00 -2.17 17.27
C GLY A 165 -16.37 -2.44 16.66
N PHE A 166 -16.40 -3.21 15.54
CA PHE A 166 -17.64 -3.49 14.81
C PHE A 166 -18.65 -4.24 15.68
N ASP A 167 -19.92 -3.77 15.69
CA ASP A 167 -21.03 -4.34 16.42
C ASP A 167 -22.24 -4.53 15.50
N ILE A 168 -22.77 -5.76 15.43
CA ILE A 168 -23.87 -6.15 14.53
C ILE A 168 -25.16 -5.42 14.89
N GLU A 169 -25.48 -5.29 16.19
CA GLU A 169 -26.72 -4.63 16.60
C GLU A 169 -26.69 -3.15 16.26
N ARG A 170 -25.57 -2.47 16.44
CA ARG A 170 -25.39 -1.08 16.02
C ARG A 170 -25.53 -0.89 14.51
N SER A 171 -25.05 -1.87 13.71
CA SER A 171 -25.15 -1.76 12.26
C SER A 171 -26.58 -1.88 11.72
N LYS A 172 -27.50 -2.51 12.48
CA LYS A 172 -28.91 -2.65 12.10
C LYS A 172 -29.75 -1.38 12.29
N HIS A 173 -29.28 -0.43 13.11
CA HIS A 173 -29.99 0.80 13.45
C HIS A 173 -29.58 2.01 12.59
N GLU A 174 -28.89 1.78 11.47
CA GLU A 174 -28.41 2.85 10.58
C GLU A 174 -29.38 3.24 9.45
N GLU A 175 -30.50 2.56 9.31
CA GLU A 175 -31.49 2.81 8.26
C GLU A 175 -32.61 3.78 8.70
N GLU A 176 -32.49 4.39 9.89
CA GLU A 176 -33.37 5.50 10.36
C GLU A 176 -32.60 6.84 10.36
#